data_20143c04c51d5df50464ec2d9f3fdbc3
#
_entry.id   20143c04c51d5df50464ec2d9f3fdbc3
#
_cell.length_a   1.000
_cell.length_b   1.000
_cell.length_c   1.000
_cell.angle_alpha   90.00
_cell.angle_beta   90.00
_cell.angle_gamma   90.00
#
_symmetry.space_group_name_H-M   'P 1'
#
loop_
_entity.id
_entity.type
_entity.pdbx_description
1 polymer ?
#
loop_
_entity_poly.entity_id
_entity_poly.type
_entity_poly.pdbx_seq_one_letter_code
_entity_poly.pdbx_strand_id
1 'polypeptide(L)'
;MNLLGIESSSRKLSVGLMKEGSLSELHSEKINDTANSLPLLSKKIINNASLSFENIDAICISSGPGSFTGLRVGMSYAKGIAMALDIPIVPVSTFDSLAYKNTSEKLSALIYSHGNTFYICKYILDDGILLKLSEPKSILKENVLELSQNIVFNGPMNIFEDLKTHNL
;
A
#
# COMPACT_ATOMS: atom_id res chain seq x y z
N MET A 1 0.84 12.39 -18.43
CA MET A 1 -0.03 11.40 -17.77
C MET A 1 -0.09 11.72 -16.28
N ASN A 2 -1.30 11.87 -15.74
CA ASN A 2 -1.55 12.19 -14.33
C ASN A 2 -2.21 10.97 -13.66
N LEU A 3 -1.58 10.41 -12.64
CA LEU A 3 -2.08 9.24 -11.92
C LEU A 3 -2.43 9.60 -10.48
N LEU A 4 -3.65 9.27 -10.06
CA LEU A 4 -4.05 9.38 -8.66
C LEU A 4 -3.80 8.04 -7.97
N GLY A 5 -2.91 8.02 -6.98
CA GLY A 5 -2.61 6.84 -6.16
C GLY A 5 -3.40 6.86 -4.85
N ILE A 6 -3.96 5.72 -4.45
CA ILE A 6 -4.71 5.57 -3.19
C ILE A 6 -4.16 4.36 -2.44
N GLU A 7 -3.55 4.59 -1.28
CA GLU A 7 -3.09 3.55 -0.37
C GLU A 7 -3.97 3.52 0.89
N SER A 8 -4.87 2.57 0.93
CA SER A 8 -5.86 2.39 1.99
C SER A 8 -5.79 1.03 2.69
N SER A 9 -4.74 0.25 2.40
CA SER A 9 -4.54 -1.09 2.98
C SER A 9 -4.06 -1.07 4.43
N SER A 10 -3.55 0.07 4.90
CA SER A 10 -3.05 0.26 6.25
C SER A 10 -3.99 1.12 7.11
N ARG A 11 -3.64 1.30 8.41
CA ARG A 11 -4.42 2.14 9.33
C ARG A 11 -4.36 3.63 8.98
N LYS A 12 -3.31 4.04 8.28
CA LYS A 12 -3.09 5.42 7.85
C LYS A 12 -3.28 5.51 6.33
N LEU A 13 -4.22 6.33 5.91
CA LEU A 13 -4.47 6.57 4.50
C LEU A 13 -3.36 7.44 3.89
N SER A 14 -2.90 7.08 2.70
CA SER A 14 -2.08 7.93 1.85
C SER A 14 -2.74 8.14 0.49
N VAL A 15 -2.57 9.34 -0.06
CA VAL A 15 -2.99 9.68 -1.42
C VAL A 15 -1.80 10.32 -2.13
N GLY A 16 -1.46 9.79 -3.29
CA GLY A 16 -0.38 10.28 -4.15
C GLY A 16 -0.90 10.85 -5.46
N LEU A 17 -0.19 11.80 -6.02
CA LEU A 17 -0.42 12.29 -7.37
C LEU A 17 0.89 12.30 -8.14
N MET A 18 0.94 11.56 -9.24
CA MET A 18 2.02 11.64 -10.20
C MET A 18 1.58 12.55 -11.35
N LYS A 19 2.33 13.62 -11.58
CA LYS A 19 2.15 14.57 -12.66
C LYS A 19 3.49 14.77 -13.38
N GLU A 20 3.55 14.50 -14.68
CA GLU A 20 4.75 14.71 -15.50
C GLU A 20 6.04 14.10 -14.89
N GLY A 21 5.92 12.92 -14.29
CA GLY A 21 7.03 12.21 -13.64
C GLY A 21 7.35 12.70 -12.21
N SER A 22 6.71 13.77 -11.73
CA SER A 22 6.85 14.24 -10.36
C SER A 22 5.78 13.64 -9.46
N LEU A 23 6.18 13.12 -8.29
CA LEU A 23 5.29 12.53 -7.29
C LEU A 23 5.08 13.47 -6.11
N SER A 24 3.83 13.74 -5.79
CA SER A 24 3.40 14.39 -4.55
C SER A 24 2.61 13.40 -3.70
N GLU A 25 2.66 13.53 -2.37
CA GLU A 25 1.96 12.63 -1.45
C GLU A 25 1.37 13.39 -0.26
N LEU A 26 0.18 12.97 0.17
CA LEU A 26 -0.49 13.44 1.39
C LEU A 26 -0.94 12.26 2.21
N HIS A 27 -0.87 12.40 3.55
CA HIS A 27 -1.30 11.39 4.50
C HIS A 27 -2.44 11.90 5.37
N SER A 28 -3.31 10.99 5.82
CA SER A 28 -4.30 11.32 6.84
C SER A 28 -3.61 11.62 8.17
N GLU A 29 -4.10 12.62 8.89
CA GLU A 29 -3.66 12.92 10.26
C GLU A 29 -4.19 11.87 11.24
N LYS A 30 -5.42 11.41 11.00
CA LYS A 30 -6.11 10.42 11.84
C LYS A 30 -5.92 9.01 11.27
N ILE A 31 -5.75 8.05 12.17
CA ILE A 31 -5.77 6.62 11.85
C ILE A 31 -7.22 6.13 11.79
N ASN A 32 -7.49 5.11 10.96
CA ASN A 32 -8.82 4.49 10.78
C ASN A 32 -9.94 5.48 10.36
N ASP A 33 -9.58 6.55 9.64
CA ASP A 33 -10.52 7.59 9.17
C ASP A 33 -10.56 7.68 7.64
N THR A 34 -10.41 6.56 6.97
CA THR A 34 -10.28 6.49 5.50
C THR A 34 -11.50 7.11 4.80
N ALA A 35 -12.71 6.82 5.27
CA ALA A 35 -13.93 7.27 4.59
C ALA A 35 -14.08 8.80 4.56
N ASN A 36 -13.72 9.48 5.66
CA ASN A 36 -13.80 10.94 5.72
C ASN A 36 -12.59 11.62 5.08
N SER A 37 -11.39 11.03 5.29
CA SER A 37 -10.14 11.66 4.84
C SER A 37 -9.89 11.51 3.34
N LEU A 38 -10.31 10.40 2.71
CA LEU A 38 -9.98 10.09 1.33
C LEU A 38 -10.49 11.12 0.32
N PRO A 39 -11.77 11.56 0.34
CA PRO A 39 -12.25 12.59 -0.57
C PRO A 39 -11.53 13.94 -0.39
N LEU A 40 -11.24 14.30 0.87
CA LEU A 40 -10.59 15.55 1.21
C LEU A 40 -9.13 15.59 0.73
N LEU A 41 -8.37 14.50 0.98
CA LEU A 41 -6.98 14.40 0.55
C LEU A 41 -6.86 14.34 -0.96
N SER A 42 -7.74 13.60 -1.64
CA SER A 42 -7.78 13.51 -3.10
C SER A 42 -8.02 14.89 -3.73
N LYS A 43 -9.02 15.61 -3.24
CA LYS A 43 -9.29 16.98 -3.70
C LYS A 43 -8.12 17.92 -3.42
N LYS A 44 -7.53 17.84 -2.22
CA LYS A 44 -6.42 18.70 -1.80
C LYS A 44 -5.18 18.48 -2.68
N ILE A 45 -4.79 17.21 -2.93
CA ILE A 45 -3.58 16.93 -3.72
C ILE A 45 -3.73 17.35 -5.19
N ILE A 46 -4.90 17.14 -5.76
CA ILE A 46 -5.24 17.55 -7.13
C ILE A 46 -5.20 19.09 -7.26
N ASN A 47 -5.84 19.80 -6.33
CA ASN A 47 -5.85 21.26 -6.31
C ASN A 47 -4.44 21.86 -6.11
N ASN A 48 -3.61 21.26 -5.25
CA ASN A 48 -2.22 21.68 -5.03
C ASN A 48 -1.37 21.61 -6.33
N ALA A 49 -1.72 20.68 -7.22
CA ALA A 49 -1.08 20.54 -8.53
C ALA A 49 -1.70 21.43 -9.62
N SER A 50 -2.66 22.32 -9.26
CA SER A 50 -3.43 23.14 -10.20
C SER A 50 -4.17 22.30 -11.26
N LEU A 51 -4.71 21.14 -10.85
CA LEU A 51 -5.50 20.23 -11.66
C LEU A 51 -6.94 20.14 -11.13
N SER A 52 -7.82 19.51 -11.94
CA SER A 52 -9.13 19.03 -11.55
C SER A 52 -9.20 17.51 -11.72
N PHE A 53 -10.28 16.88 -11.26
CA PHE A 53 -10.44 15.43 -11.40
C PHE A 53 -10.47 14.99 -12.87
N GLU A 54 -10.99 15.78 -13.76
CA GLU A 54 -11.05 15.54 -15.21
C GLU A 54 -9.67 15.47 -15.88
N ASN A 55 -8.61 15.92 -15.18
CA ASN A 55 -7.23 15.82 -15.67
C ASN A 55 -6.54 14.51 -15.25
N ILE A 56 -7.21 13.62 -14.50
CA ILE A 56 -6.66 12.34 -14.07
C ILE A 56 -6.86 11.32 -15.16
N ASP A 57 -5.78 10.64 -15.55
CA ASP A 57 -5.77 9.64 -16.62
C ASP A 57 -6.03 8.21 -16.12
N ALA A 58 -5.66 7.90 -14.85
CA ALA A 58 -5.92 6.62 -14.22
C ALA A 58 -5.85 6.71 -12.69
N ILE A 59 -6.48 5.74 -12.00
CA ILE A 59 -6.40 5.59 -10.55
C ILE A 59 -5.62 4.33 -10.19
N CYS A 60 -4.50 4.47 -9.47
CA CYS A 60 -3.76 3.37 -8.88
C CYS A 60 -4.27 3.13 -7.46
N ILE A 61 -4.65 1.90 -7.11
CA ILE A 61 -5.25 1.57 -5.81
C ILE A 61 -4.64 0.34 -5.20
N SER A 62 -4.35 0.37 -3.88
CA SER A 62 -3.96 -0.82 -3.15
C SER A 62 -5.05 -1.90 -3.22
N SER A 63 -4.67 -3.09 -3.70
CA SER A 63 -5.58 -4.24 -3.86
C SER A 63 -5.48 -5.25 -2.70
N GLY A 64 -4.62 -4.97 -1.73
CA GLY A 64 -4.38 -5.84 -0.57
C GLY A 64 -3.14 -6.73 -0.71
N PRO A 65 -2.92 -7.54 0.31
CA PRO A 65 -3.67 -7.66 1.56
C PRO A 65 -3.54 -6.45 2.49
N GLY A 66 -4.46 -6.33 3.46
CA GLY A 66 -4.43 -5.27 4.44
C GLY A 66 -5.77 -5.04 5.12
N SER A 67 -6.01 -3.83 5.61
CA SER A 67 -7.24 -3.44 6.28
C SER A 67 -8.47 -3.69 5.41
N PHE A 68 -9.32 -4.61 5.83
CA PHE A 68 -10.54 -4.98 5.10
C PHE A 68 -11.48 -3.79 4.84
N THR A 69 -11.71 -2.97 5.86
CA THR A 69 -12.54 -1.77 5.74
C THR A 69 -11.86 -0.73 4.86
N GLY A 70 -10.56 -0.48 5.07
CA GLY A 70 -9.80 0.49 4.29
C GLY A 70 -9.78 0.16 2.80
N LEU A 71 -9.48 -1.09 2.45
CA LEU A 71 -9.47 -1.55 1.06
C LEU A 71 -10.84 -1.41 0.38
N ARG A 72 -11.94 -1.72 1.09
CA ARG A 72 -13.30 -1.55 0.53
C ARG A 72 -13.68 -0.10 0.32
N VAL A 73 -13.38 0.76 1.29
CA VAL A 73 -13.64 2.21 1.18
C VAL A 73 -12.85 2.79 0.02
N GLY A 74 -11.53 2.50 -0.05
CA GLY A 74 -10.67 2.96 -1.13
C GLY A 74 -11.14 2.50 -2.51
N MET A 75 -11.44 1.21 -2.66
CA MET A 75 -11.90 0.63 -3.91
C MET A 75 -13.27 1.20 -4.34
N SER A 76 -14.21 1.40 -3.41
CA SER A 76 -15.52 1.99 -3.73
C SER A 76 -15.37 3.43 -4.20
N TYR A 77 -14.52 4.21 -3.55
CA TYR A 77 -14.23 5.57 -3.95
C TYR A 77 -13.55 5.64 -5.33
N ALA A 78 -12.51 4.80 -5.55
CA ALA A 78 -11.81 4.70 -6.83
C ALA A 78 -12.76 4.33 -7.97
N LYS A 79 -13.64 3.34 -7.76
CA LYS A 79 -14.65 2.94 -8.75
C LYS A 79 -15.63 4.07 -9.05
N GLY A 80 -16.09 4.81 -8.04
CA GLY A 80 -17.00 5.94 -8.24
C GLY A 80 -16.40 7.01 -9.16
N ILE A 81 -15.14 7.40 -8.91
CA ILE A 81 -14.44 8.38 -9.75
C ILE A 81 -14.16 7.81 -11.14
N ALA A 82 -13.63 6.60 -11.22
CA ALA A 82 -13.27 5.96 -12.50
C ALA A 82 -14.48 5.84 -13.43
N MET A 83 -15.65 5.46 -12.89
CA MET A 83 -16.90 5.43 -13.66
C MET A 83 -17.37 6.81 -14.11
N ALA A 84 -17.25 7.83 -13.27
CA ALA A 84 -17.68 9.19 -13.60
C ALA A 84 -16.82 9.84 -14.67
N LEU A 85 -15.53 9.48 -14.74
CA LEU A 85 -14.54 10.06 -15.64
C LEU A 85 -14.20 9.16 -16.84
N ASP A 86 -14.72 7.94 -16.88
CA ASP A 86 -14.39 6.91 -17.88
C ASP A 86 -12.89 6.62 -17.98
N ILE A 87 -12.24 6.47 -16.82
CA ILE A 87 -10.79 6.22 -16.71
C ILE A 87 -10.52 4.84 -16.08
N PRO A 88 -9.36 4.21 -16.39
CA PRO A 88 -9.01 2.91 -15.84
C PRO A 88 -8.61 2.95 -14.36
N ILE A 89 -8.84 1.81 -13.68
CA ILE A 89 -8.30 1.51 -12.35
C ILE A 89 -7.15 0.51 -12.51
N VAL A 90 -6.01 0.81 -11.89
CA VAL A 90 -4.83 -0.04 -11.85
C VAL A 90 -4.68 -0.59 -10.42
N PRO A 91 -5.00 -1.86 -10.17
CA PRO A 91 -4.78 -2.47 -8.87
C PRO A 91 -3.29 -2.72 -8.64
N VAL A 92 -2.79 -2.33 -7.46
CA VAL A 92 -1.40 -2.53 -7.03
C VAL A 92 -1.39 -3.39 -5.76
N SER A 93 -0.65 -4.49 -5.79
CA SER A 93 -0.49 -5.33 -4.60
C SER A 93 0.18 -4.54 -3.47
N THR A 94 -0.35 -4.64 -2.25
CA THR A 94 0.28 -4.03 -1.07
C THR A 94 1.68 -4.62 -0.83
N PHE A 95 1.89 -5.88 -1.16
CA PHE A 95 3.21 -6.50 -1.09
C PHE A 95 4.20 -5.90 -2.08
N ASP A 96 3.79 -5.69 -3.34
CA ASP A 96 4.65 -5.13 -4.39
C ASP A 96 5.03 -3.68 -4.02
N SER A 97 4.07 -2.90 -3.54
CA SER A 97 4.29 -1.54 -3.05
C SER A 97 5.26 -1.50 -1.85
N LEU A 98 5.11 -2.43 -0.91
CA LEU A 98 5.97 -2.53 0.28
C LEU A 98 7.40 -2.95 -0.08
N ALA A 99 7.55 -3.86 -1.05
CA ALA A 99 8.83 -4.39 -1.48
C ALA A 99 9.61 -3.43 -2.40
N TYR A 100 8.92 -2.59 -3.17
CA TYR A 100 9.49 -1.78 -4.26
C TYR A 100 10.65 -0.86 -3.85
N LYS A 101 10.64 -0.30 -2.65
CA LYS A 101 11.70 0.60 -2.17
C LYS A 101 12.89 -0.12 -1.53
N ASN A 102 12.86 -1.44 -1.46
CA ASN A 102 13.93 -2.21 -0.82
C ASN A 102 15.02 -2.53 -1.83
N THR A 103 16.28 -2.40 -1.40
CA THR A 103 17.47 -2.68 -2.23
C THR A 103 18.12 -4.02 -1.90
N SER A 104 17.56 -4.79 -0.97
CA SER A 104 18.09 -6.10 -0.59
C SER A 104 17.86 -7.12 -1.70
N GLU A 105 18.88 -7.92 -2.01
CA GLU A 105 18.81 -8.98 -3.02
C GLU A 105 17.65 -9.95 -2.77
N LYS A 106 17.43 -10.33 -1.51
CA LYS A 106 16.29 -11.17 -1.09
C LYS A 106 15.55 -10.51 0.04
N LEU A 107 14.24 -10.46 -0.04
CA LEU A 107 13.40 -9.90 1.01
C LEU A 107 12.09 -10.65 1.20
N SER A 108 11.55 -10.57 2.41
CA SER A 108 10.22 -11.01 2.76
C SER A 108 9.35 -9.78 3.09
N ALA A 109 8.32 -9.55 2.30
CA ALA A 109 7.31 -8.55 2.63
C ALA A 109 6.28 -9.17 3.57
N LEU A 110 6.12 -8.57 4.75
CA LEU A 110 5.29 -9.06 5.84
C LEU A 110 4.22 -8.03 6.17
N ILE A 111 2.97 -8.46 6.17
CA ILE A 111 1.82 -7.61 6.51
C ILE A 111 1.07 -8.24 7.68
N TYR A 112 0.92 -7.46 8.75
CA TYR A 112 0.12 -7.91 9.91
C TYR A 112 -1.36 -8.01 9.53
N SER A 113 -1.98 -9.13 9.88
CA SER A 113 -3.40 -9.36 9.69
C SER A 113 -4.17 -9.10 11.00
N HIS A 114 -4.18 -10.06 11.90
CA HIS A 114 -4.82 -9.98 13.21
C HIS A 114 -4.27 -11.04 14.16
N GLY A 115 -4.34 -10.82 15.46
CA GLY A 115 -3.85 -11.76 16.47
C GLY A 115 -2.40 -12.16 16.23
N ASN A 116 -2.15 -13.43 16.01
CA ASN A 116 -0.83 -13.97 15.68
C ASN A 116 -0.65 -14.28 14.18
N THR A 117 -1.51 -13.72 13.31
CA THR A 117 -1.53 -14.05 11.89
C THR A 117 -0.93 -12.93 11.06
N PHE A 118 -0.08 -13.30 10.12
CA PHE A 118 0.57 -12.41 9.15
C PHE A 118 0.35 -12.94 7.73
N TYR A 119 0.41 -12.04 6.76
CA TYR A 119 0.56 -12.38 5.35
C TYR A 119 2.02 -12.16 4.94
N ILE A 120 2.58 -13.07 4.14
CA ILE A 120 3.95 -13.00 3.63
C ILE A 120 3.98 -13.22 2.13
N CYS A 121 4.86 -12.47 1.47
CA CYS A 121 5.28 -12.70 0.10
C CYS A 121 6.79 -12.49 0.00
N LYS A 122 7.49 -13.39 -0.71
CA LYS A 122 8.95 -13.33 -0.86
C LYS A 122 9.32 -12.75 -2.21
N TYR A 123 10.39 -11.97 -2.24
CA TYR A 123 10.90 -11.31 -3.43
C TYR A 123 12.41 -11.48 -3.56
N ILE A 124 12.89 -11.34 -4.79
CA ILE A 124 14.29 -11.19 -5.13
C ILE A 124 14.43 -9.94 -6.01
N LEU A 125 15.50 -9.19 -5.79
CA LEU A 125 15.91 -8.11 -6.68
C LEU A 125 16.99 -8.68 -7.63
N ASP A 126 16.66 -8.77 -8.91
CA ASP A 126 17.54 -9.29 -9.95
C ASP A 126 17.71 -8.22 -11.03
N ASP A 127 18.93 -7.76 -11.26
CA ASP A 127 19.28 -6.68 -12.20
C ASP A 127 18.37 -5.43 -12.07
N GLY A 128 18.03 -5.05 -10.82
CA GLY A 128 17.16 -3.92 -10.54
C GLY A 128 15.66 -4.17 -10.76
N ILE A 129 15.28 -5.40 -11.12
CA ILE A 129 13.90 -5.84 -11.30
C ILE A 129 13.46 -6.63 -10.07
N LEU A 130 12.35 -6.21 -9.48
CA LEU A 130 11.75 -6.90 -8.34
C LEU A 130 10.91 -8.09 -8.84
N LEU A 131 11.36 -9.30 -8.55
CA LEU A 131 10.68 -10.53 -8.94
C LEU A 131 10.04 -11.20 -7.73
N LYS A 132 8.79 -11.62 -7.88
CA LYS A 132 8.07 -12.38 -6.86
C LYS A 132 8.55 -13.83 -6.84
N LEU A 133 9.03 -14.31 -5.69
CA LEU A 133 9.53 -15.68 -5.50
C LEU A 133 8.47 -16.66 -4.98
N SER A 134 7.38 -16.16 -4.39
CA SER A 134 6.33 -17.01 -3.84
C SER A 134 4.97 -16.36 -3.99
N GLU A 135 3.93 -17.18 -4.09
CA GLU A 135 2.57 -16.67 -3.92
C GLU A 135 2.36 -16.17 -2.48
N PRO A 136 1.53 -15.12 -2.29
CA PRO A 136 1.15 -14.66 -0.97
C PRO A 136 0.50 -15.77 -0.14
N LYS A 137 0.90 -15.90 1.11
CA LYS A 137 0.31 -16.88 2.03
C LYS A 137 0.15 -16.33 3.45
N SER A 138 -0.73 -16.92 4.21
CA SER A 138 -0.87 -16.65 5.64
C SER A 138 0.13 -17.48 6.43
N ILE A 139 0.75 -16.88 7.45
CA ILE A 139 1.66 -17.57 8.38
C ILE A 139 1.37 -17.12 9.82
N LEU A 140 1.74 -17.95 10.78
CA LEU A 140 1.68 -17.62 12.20
C LEU A 140 2.95 -16.89 12.65
N LYS A 141 2.86 -16.17 13.77
CA LYS A 141 3.98 -15.42 14.37
C LYS A 141 5.22 -16.30 14.58
N GLU A 142 5.05 -17.53 15.03
CA GLU A 142 6.16 -18.46 15.26
C GLU A 142 6.98 -18.69 13.98
N ASN A 143 6.31 -18.84 12.84
CA ASN A 143 6.99 -19.01 11.54
C ASN A 143 7.65 -17.71 11.05
N VAL A 144 7.16 -16.53 11.49
CA VAL A 144 7.82 -15.24 11.19
C VAL A 144 9.19 -15.19 11.87
N LEU A 145 9.27 -15.65 13.12
CA LEU A 145 10.51 -15.66 13.90
C LEU A 145 11.60 -16.59 13.33
N GLU A 146 11.23 -17.53 12.48
CA GLU A 146 12.15 -18.44 11.78
C GLU A 146 12.67 -17.87 10.44
N LEU A 147 12.20 -16.68 10.01
CA LEU A 147 12.63 -16.07 8.76
C LEU A 147 14.06 -15.52 8.91
N SER A 148 14.97 -16.02 8.08
CA SER A 148 16.39 -15.64 8.07
C SER A 148 16.73 -14.55 7.04
N GLN A 149 15.75 -13.84 6.48
CA GLN A 149 15.92 -12.89 5.39
C GLN A 149 15.54 -11.46 5.82
N ASN A 150 16.00 -10.47 5.06
CA ASN A 150 15.56 -9.10 5.24
C ASN A 150 14.04 -9.00 5.16
N ILE A 151 13.44 -8.36 6.17
CA ILE A 151 12.00 -8.22 6.29
C ILE A 151 11.61 -6.75 6.10
N VAL A 152 10.64 -6.50 5.23
CA VAL A 152 9.89 -5.24 5.20
C VAL A 152 8.52 -5.48 5.79
N PHE A 153 8.10 -4.63 6.71
CA PHE A 153 6.92 -4.86 7.55
C PHE A 153 5.90 -3.74 7.42
N ASN A 154 4.63 -4.11 7.31
CA ASN A 154 3.48 -3.23 7.42
C ASN A 154 2.53 -3.72 8.52
N GLY A 155 2.41 -2.95 9.59
CA GLY A 155 1.56 -3.26 10.74
C GLY A 155 1.74 -2.27 11.89
N PRO A 156 1.05 -2.50 13.03
CA PRO A 156 1.21 -1.66 14.22
C PRO A 156 2.63 -1.74 14.80
N MET A 157 3.14 -0.62 15.32
CA MET A 157 4.51 -0.54 15.85
C MET A 157 4.76 -1.50 17.03
N ASN A 158 3.80 -1.66 17.92
CA ASN A 158 3.91 -2.59 19.04
C ASN A 158 4.08 -4.05 18.58
N ILE A 159 3.48 -4.44 17.47
CA ILE A 159 3.67 -5.77 16.86
C ILE A 159 5.09 -5.87 16.28
N PHE A 160 5.60 -4.82 15.66
CA PHE A 160 6.95 -4.78 15.13
C PHE A 160 8.01 -4.89 16.23
N GLU A 161 7.84 -4.17 17.35
CA GLU A 161 8.73 -4.25 18.49
C GLU A 161 8.72 -5.62 19.15
N ASP A 162 7.53 -6.23 19.26
CA ASP A 162 7.38 -7.59 19.76
C ASP A 162 8.11 -8.63 18.87
N LEU A 163 8.06 -8.47 17.55
CA LEU A 163 8.86 -9.29 16.63
C LEU A 163 10.36 -9.08 16.82
N LYS A 164 10.84 -7.84 17.01
CA LYS A 164 12.25 -7.51 17.21
C LYS A 164 12.84 -8.12 18.50
N THR A 165 12.08 -8.13 19.59
CA THR A 165 12.53 -8.69 20.87
C THR A 165 12.76 -10.20 20.80
N HIS A 166 12.26 -10.87 19.75
CA HIS A 166 12.42 -12.31 19.50
C HIS A 166 13.41 -12.62 18.35
N ASN A 167 14.39 -11.72 18.08
CA ASN A 167 15.49 -11.89 17.10
C ASN A 167 15.13 -11.78 15.61
N LEU A 168 14.35 -10.77 15.25
CA LEU A 168 14.30 -10.31 13.86
C LEU A 168 15.26 -9.15 13.62
#